data_7f79fbd03d869478f7f44550d34a7f0f
#
_entry.id   7f79fbd03d869478f7f44550d34a7f0f
#
_cell.length_a   1.000
_cell.length_b   1.000
_cell.length_c   1.000
_cell.angle_alpha   90.00
_cell.angle_beta   90.00
_cell.angle_gamma   90.00
#
_symmetry.space_group_name_H-M   'P 1'
#
loop_
_entity.id
_entity.type
_entity.pdbx_description
1 polymer ?
#
loop_
_entity_poly.entity_id
_entity_poly.type
_entity_poly.pdbx_seq_one_letter_code
_entity_poly.pdbx_strand_id
1 'polypeptide(L)'
;MHFAGVDVTNAPPEERARLGLARSFQVPLTFESMSVLDNVTIGALLRYPNAWEAKVKARAVLDRVGLGRLADAPARSLGTPGRKRLEIARALASEPKVLLLDEAMAGLTPTEVREAIELVRRIHGDGITIVIVEHIMQVITSLTSRVVVFHQGREIARGTPREVTSNPKVIEAYLGRRHVKHAGDT
;
A
#
# COMPACT_ATOMS: atom_id res chain seq x y z
N MET A 1 -10.89 -1.60 17.95
CA MET A 1 -9.80 -2.12 17.07
C MET A 1 -8.58 -2.36 17.93
N HIS A 2 -7.98 -3.58 17.85
CA HIS A 2 -6.76 -3.90 18.60
C HIS A 2 -5.56 -4.00 17.65
N PHE A 3 -4.44 -3.42 18.06
CA PHE A 3 -3.18 -3.46 17.32
C PHE A 3 -2.04 -3.83 18.30
N ALA A 4 -1.32 -4.91 18.01
CA ALA A 4 -0.25 -5.44 18.87
C ALA A 4 -0.67 -5.58 20.36
N GLY A 5 -1.90 -6.02 20.63
CA GLY A 5 -2.45 -6.19 21.97
C GLY A 5 -3.02 -4.92 22.61
N VAL A 6 -2.87 -3.75 21.98
CA VAL A 6 -3.36 -2.46 22.48
C VAL A 6 -4.68 -2.10 21.80
N ASP A 7 -5.68 -1.65 22.56
CA ASP A 7 -6.90 -1.08 21.99
C ASP A 7 -6.62 0.33 21.44
N VAL A 8 -6.70 0.46 20.12
CA VAL A 8 -6.46 1.72 19.39
C VAL A 8 -7.74 2.32 18.80
N THR A 9 -8.91 1.90 19.29
CA THR A 9 -10.20 2.31 18.73
C THR A 9 -10.35 3.83 18.72
N ASN A 10 -9.98 4.49 19.81
CA ASN A 10 -10.07 5.94 19.95
C ASN A 10 -8.70 6.64 19.90
N ALA A 11 -7.63 5.90 19.63
CA ALA A 11 -6.29 6.48 19.53
C ALA A 11 -6.20 7.47 18.34
N PRO A 12 -5.59 8.64 18.50
CA PRO A 12 -5.38 9.57 17.40
C PRO A 12 -4.40 9.00 16.37
N PRO A 13 -4.40 9.52 15.11
CA PRO A 13 -3.56 8.98 14.02
C PRO A 13 -2.07 8.94 14.36
N GLU A 14 -1.55 9.95 15.02
CA GLU A 14 -0.14 10.05 15.41
C GLU A 14 0.27 8.98 16.42
N GLU A 15 -0.62 8.59 17.32
CA GLU A 15 -0.37 7.51 18.28
C GLU A 15 -0.35 6.16 17.57
N ARG A 16 -1.30 5.91 16.65
CA ARG A 16 -1.31 4.71 15.81
C ARG A 16 -0.04 4.61 14.96
N ALA A 17 0.44 5.73 14.42
CA ALA A 17 1.69 5.77 13.67
C ALA A 17 2.89 5.44 14.56
N ARG A 18 2.95 5.97 15.78
CA ARG A 18 4.00 5.63 16.76
C ARG A 18 3.98 4.15 17.15
N LEU A 19 2.84 3.52 17.21
CA LEU A 19 2.70 2.08 17.45
C LEU A 19 3.18 1.23 16.27
N GLY A 20 3.29 1.82 15.09
CA GLY A 20 3.79 1.15 13.88
C GLY A 20 2.71 0.86 12.84
N LEU A 21 1.60 1.58 12.82
CA LEU A 21 0.58 1.49 11.79
C LEU A 21 0.76 2.64 10.80
N ALA A 22 1.16 2.35 9.56
CA ALA A 22 1.27 3.34 8.49
C ALA A 22 0.25 3.06 7.39
N ARG A 23 -0.13 4.11 6.65
CA ARG A 23 -1.09 4.04 5.54
C ARG A 23 -0.62 4.88 4.35
N SER A 24 -0.82 4.36 3.13
CA SER A 24 -0.89 5.16 1.92
C SER A 24 -2.31 5.67 1.70
N PHE A 25 -2.46 6.67 0.83
CA PHE A 25 -3.76 7.21 0.44
C PHE A 25 -4.00 6.92 -1.04
N GLN A 26 -5.27 6.80 -1.43
CA GLN A 26 -5.67 6.56 -2.82
C GLN A 26 -5.15 7.68 -3.76
N VAL A 27 -5.24 8.93 -3.32
CA VAL A 27 -4.61 10.08 -3.98
C VAL A 27 -3.32 10.41 -3.25
N PRO A 28 -2.16 10.35 -3.91
CA PRO A 28 -0.88 10.64 -3.27
C PRO A 28 -0.83 12.08 -2.73
N LEU A 29 -0.66 12.20 -1.42
CA LEU A 29 -0.52 13.48 -0.73
C LEU A 29 0.97 13.83 -0.57
N THR A 30 1.60 14.26 -1.65
CA THR A 30 3.02 14.67 -1.62
C THR A 30 3.16 16.18 -1.41
N PHE A 31 4.22 16.59 -0.71
CA PHE A 31 4.59 17.99 -0.60
C PHE A 31 5.33 18.41 -1.87
N GLU A 32 4.60 18.92 -2.84
CA GLU A 32 5.07 19.13 -4.23
C GLU A 32 6.25 20.13 -4.33
N SER A 33 6.30 21.12 -3.45
CA SER A 33 7.38 22.12 -3.40
C SER A 33 8.66 21.62 -2.73
N MET A 34 8.60 20.51 -1.99
CA MET A 34 9.74 19.93 -1.31
C MET A 34 10.46 18.94 -2.22
N SER A 35 11.73 18.64 -1.90
CA SER A 35 12.47 17.56 -2.55
C SER A 35 11.83 16.19 -2.24
N VAL A 36 12.11 15.20 -3.08
CA VAL A 36 11.73 13.80 -2.85
C VAL A 36 12.32 13.32 -1.52
N LEU A 37 13.56 13.68 -1.20
CA LEU A 37 14.22 13.34 0.05
C LEU A 37 13.54 13.98 1.25
N ASP A 38 13.20 15.26 1.19
CA ASP A 38 12.57 15.95 2.31
C ASP A 38 11.17 15.40 2.59
N ASN A 39 10.42 15.02 1.55
CA ASN A 39 9.14 14.32 1.71
C ASN A 39 9.27 13.05 2.56
N VAL A 40 10.29 12.24 2.31
CA VAL A 40 10.51 10.99 3.05
C VAL A 40 11.08 11.26 4.43
N THR A 41 11.91 12.31 4.56
CA THR A 41 12.47 12.73 5.85
C THR A 41 11.38 13.04 6.87
N ILE A 42 10.27 13.66 6.45
CA ILE A 42 9.11 13.92 7.34
C ILE A 42 8.61 12.60 7.96
N GLY A 43 8.51 11.53 7.18
CA GLY A 43 8.11 10.22 7.71
C GLY A 43 9.12 9.65 8.71
N ALA A 44 10.41 9.85 8.44
CA ALA A 44 11.49 9.36 9.30
C ALA A 44 11.56 10.10 10.65
N LEU A 45 11.16 11.38 10.70
CA LEU A 45 11.17 12.20 11.94
C LEU A 45 10.30 11.60 13.05
N LEU A 46 9.35 10.74 12.73
CA LEU A 46 8.56 10.01 13.74
C LEU A 46 9.44 9.12 14.64
N ARG A 47 10.53 8.56 14.08
CA ARG A 47 11.46 7.64 14.76
C ARG A 47 12.79 8.30 15.10
N TYR A 48 13.23 9.22 14.27
CA TYR A 48 14.52 9.90 14.33
C TYR A 48 14.31 11.40 14.50
N PRO A 49 14.21 11.93 15.73
CA PRO A 49 13.99 13.36 15.98
C PRO A 49 15.12 14.25 15.47
N ASN A 50 16.33 13.70 15.35
CA ASN A 50 17.46 14.39 14.75
C ASN A 50 17.28 14.45 13.22
N ALA A 51 17.26 15.66 12.67
CA ALA A 51 17.02 15.90 11.25
C ALA A 51 18.08 15.24 10.33
N TRP A 52 19.34 15.19 10.77
CA TRP A 52 20.40 14.54 9.99
C TRP A 52 20.22 13.02 9.95
N GLU A 53 19.93 12.39 11.09
CA GLU A 53 19.63 10.95 11.16
C GLU A 53 18.41 10.58 10.34
N ALA A 54 17.33 11.38 10.47
CA ALA A 54 16.11 11.21 9.67
C ALA A 54 16.41 11.27 8.17
N LYS A 55 17.28 12.19 7.74
CA LYS A 55 17.68 12.36 6.34
C LYS A 55 18.50 11.17 5.82
N VAL A 56 19.42 10.63 6.64
CA VAL A 56 20.16 9.42 6.31
C VAL A 56 19.23 8.21 6.13
N LYS A 57 18.26 8.04 7.04
CA LYS A 57 17.25 6.97 6.95
C LYS A 57 16.35 7.14 5.74
N ALA A 58 15.89 8.36 5.47
CA ALA A 58 15.08 8.69 4.30
C ALA A 58 15.82 8.33 2.99
N ARG A 59 17.12 8.61 2.91
CA ARG A 59 17.94 8.26 1.73
C ARG A 59 17.95 6.74 1.49
N ALA A 60 18.20 5.96 2.54
CA ALA A 60 18.19 4.50 2.45
C ALA A 60 16.82 3.95 2.00
N VAL A 61 15.72 4.55 2.48
CA VAL A 61 14.36 4.17 2.04
C VAL A 61 14.14 4.52 0.58
N LEU A 62 14.61 5.69 0.11
CA LEU A 62 14.50 6.07 -1.30
C LEU A 62 15.24 5.10 -2.23
N ASP A 63 16.40 4.62 -1.83
CA ASP A 63 17.14 3.60 -2.60
C ASP A 63 16.33 2.30 -2.68
N ARG A 64 15.71 1.86 -1.59
CA ARG A 64 14.84 0.66 -1.54
C ARG A 64 13.63 0.74 -2.48
N VAL A 65 13.01 1.92 -2.63
CA VAL A 65 11.84 2.11 -3.51
C VAL A 65 12.23 2.51 -4.93
N GLY A 66 13.54 2.65 -5.22
CA GLY A 66 14.05 3.00 -6.56
C GLY A 66 13.93 4.49 -6.91
N LEU A 67 13.85 5.38 -5.91
CA LEU A 67 13.81 6.83 -6.08
C LEU A 67 15.13 7.53 -5.68
N GLY A 68 16.17 6.80 -5.31
CA GLY A 68 17.42 7.36 -4.80
C GLY A 68 18.06 8.39 -5.73
N ARG A 69 18.05 8.15 -7.06
CA ARG A 69 18.60 9.09 -8.06
C ARG A 69 17.81 10.40 -8.18
N LEU A 70 16.56 10.40 -7.73
CA LEU A 70 15.64 11.55 -7.76
C LEU A 70 15.51 12.26 -6.41
N ALA A 71 16.35 11.90 -5.42
CA ALA A 71 16.24 12.39 -4.05
C ALA A 71 16.20 13.92 -3.95
N ASP A 72 17.02 14.61 -4.71
CA ASP A 72 17.15 16.06 -4.66
C ASP A 72 16.19 16.78 -5.65
N ALA A 73 15.45 16.02 -6.47
CA ALA A 73 14.45 16.57 -7.38
C ALA A 73 13.20 17.04 -6.62
N PRO A 74 12.51 18.08 -7.09
CA PRO A 74 11.23 18.48 -6.50
C PRO A 74 10.17 17.41 -6.73
N ALA A 75 9.35 17.10 -5.71
CA ALA A 75 8.35 16.02 -5.79
C ALA A 75 7.32 16.23 -6.92
N ARG A 76 7.03 17.49 -7.29
CA ARG A 76 6.17 17.83 -8.43
C ARG A 76 6.67 17.30 -9.78
N SER A 77 7.98 17.05 -9.93
CA SER A 77 8.55 16.51 -11.17
C SER A 77 8.30 15.00 -11.37
N LEU A 78 7.82 14.31 -10.33
CA LEU A 78 7.50 12.90 -10.43
C LEU A 78 6.19 12.67 -11.20
N GLY A 79 6.21 11.72 -12.13
CA GLY A 79 5.00 11.16 -12.72
C GLY A 79 4.19 10.30 -11.70
N THR A 80 3.02 9.84 -12.11
CA THR A 80 2.11 9.05 -11.24
C THR A 80 2.80 7.87 -10.54
N PRO A 81 3.60 7.01 -11.22
CA PRO A 81 4.28 5.89 -10.55
C PRO A 81 5.29 6.38 -9.50
N GLY A 82 6.02 7.45 -9.80
CA GLY A 82 6.99 8.04 -8.88
C GLY A 82 6.33 8.62 -7.63
N ARG A 83 5.20 9.32 -7.78
CA ARG A 83 4.44 9.87 -6.64
C ARG A 83 3.89 8.76 -5.74
N LYS A 84 3.38 7.66 -6.32
CA LYS A 84 2.93 6.49 -5.54
C LYS A 84 4.07 5.81 -4.79
N ARG A 85 5.24 5.66 -5.43
CA ARG A 85 6.44 5.15 -4.75
C ARG A 85 6.93 6.09 -3.64
N LEU A 86 6.84 7.40 -3.85
CA LEU A 86 7.19 8.40 -2.84
C LEU A 86 6.29 8.32 -1.60
N GLU A 87 5.01 8.11 -1.80
CA GLU A 87 4.06 7.93 -0.69
C GLU A 87 4.36 6.67 0.11
N ILE A 88 4.61 5.54 -0.56
CA ILE A 88 5.06 4.30 0.09
C ILE A 88 6.37 4.55 0.84
N ALA A 89 7.34 5.25 0.24
CA ALA A 89 8.60 5.58 0.88
C ALA A 89 8.42 6.39 2.17
N ARG A 90 7.54 7.41 2.14
CA ARG A 90 7.22 8.21 3.32
C ARG A 90 6.62 7.38 4.44
N ALA A 91 5.71 6.46 4.10
CA ALA A 91 5.13 5.52 5.06
C ALA A 91 6.19 4.56 5.63
N LEU A 92 7.08 4.01 4.78
CA LEU A 92 8.16 3.11 5.20
C LEU A 92 9.18 3.78 6.10
N ALA A 93 9.45 5.07 5.91
CA ALA A 93 10.40 5.83 6.72
C ALA A 93 9.96 5.96 8.19
N SER A 94 8.68 5.76 8.49
CA SER A 94 8.17 5.65 9.86
C SER A 94 8.43 4.28 10.51
N GLU A 95 9.12 3.35 9.84
CA GLU A 95 9.41 1.99 10.28
C GLU A 95 8.15 1.25 10.78
N PRO A 96 7.15 1.05 9.90
CA PRO A 96 5.89 0.47 10.30
C PRO A 96 6.01 -1.04 10.52
N LYS A 97 5.19 -1.57 11.45
CA LYS A 97 4.93 -3.01 11.61
C LYS A 97 3.84 -3.48 10.63
N VAL A 98 2.88 -2.60 10.36
CA VAL A 98 1.79 -2.84 9.39
C VAL A 98 1.69 -1.65 8.46
N LEU A 99 1.68 -1.92 7.16
CA LEU A 99 1.47 -0.95 6.10
C LEU A 99 0.13 -1.21 5.41
N LEU A 100 -0.77 -0.23 5.46
CA LEU A 100 -2.05 -0.26 4.77
C LEU A 100 -1.89 0.42 3.41
N LEU A 101 -2.15 -0.30 2.32
CA LEU A 101 -2.10 0.20 0.95
C LEU A 101 -3.53 0.32 0.41
N ASP A 102 -3.95 1.54 0.12
CA ASP A 102 -5.30 1.84 -0.36
C ASP A 102 -5.25 2.24 -1.83
N GLU A 103 -5.66 1.31 -2.72
CA GLU A 103 -5.61 1.44 -4.18
C GLU A 103 -4.28 2.00 -4.71
N ALA A 104 -3.17 1.52 -4.11
CA ALA A 104 -1.84 2.03 -4.40
C ALA A 104 -1.40 1.80 -5.85
N MET A 105 -2.08 0.92 -6.59
CA MET A 105 -1.74 0.57 -7.97
C MET A 105 -2.76 1.10 -9.00
N ALA A 106 -3.77 1.85 -8.57
CA ALA A 106 -4.73 2.46 -9.47
C ALA A 106 -4.05 3.46 -10.44
N GLY A 107 -4.41 3.41 -11.73
CA GLY A 107 -3.88 4.31 -12.76
C GLY A 107 -2.46 3.99 -13.24
N LEU A 108 -1.87 2.88 -12.82
CA LEU A 108 -0.61 2.37 -13.34
C LEU A 108 -0.83 1.52 -14.60
N THR A 109 0.15 1.53 -15.50
CA THR A 109 0.20 0.60 -16.64
C THR A 109 0.47 -0.83 -16.16
N PRO A 110 0.17 -1.87 -16.95
CA PRO A 110 0.44 -3.26 -16.57
C PRO A 110 1.91 -3.55 -16.21
N THR A 111 2.84 -2.84 -16.81
CA THR A 111 4.28 -2.96 -16.49
C THR A 111 4.58 -2.34 -15.12
N GLU A 112 4.07 -1.14 -14.87
CA GLU A 112 4.24 -0.45 -13.59
C GLU A 112 3.55 -1.21 -12.43
N VAL A 113 2.40 -1.86 -12.69
CA VAL A 113 1.74 -2.75 -11.71
C VAL A 113 2.66 -3.92 -11.34
N ARG A 114 3.32 -4.57 -12.33
CA ARG A 114 4.29 -5.64 -12.02
C ARG A 114 5.45 -5.15 -11.17
N GLU A 115 6.01 -4.00 -11.49
CA GLU A 115 7.09 -3.39 -10.69
C GLU A 115 6.64 -3.05 -9.26
N ALA A 116 5.41 -2.54 -9.11
CA ALA A 116 4.83 -2.23 -7.81
C ALA A 116 4.59 -3.51 -6.98
N ILE A 117 4.11 -4.60 -7.61
CA ILE A 117 3.98 -5.92 -6.98
C ILE A 117 5.34 -6.39 -6.42
N GLU A 118 6.40 -6.30 -7.23
CA GLU A 118 7.74 -6.71 -6.78
C GLU A 118 8.27 -5.82 -5.64
N LEU A 119 7.98 -4.53 -5.66
CA LEU A 119 8.32 -3.63 -4.56
C LEU A 119 7.59 -4.05 -3.27
N VAL A 120 6.28 -4.29 -3.32
CA VAL A 120 5.48 -4.69 -2.16
C VAL A 120 5.94 -6.06 -1.61
N ARG A 121 6.31 -7.01 -2.48
CA ARG A 121 6.89 -8.29 -2.06
C ARG A 121 8.19 -8.11 -1.27
N ARG A 122 9.11 -7.24 -1.75
CA ARG A 122 10.34 -6.94 -1.02
C ARG A 122 10.05 -6.32 0.34
N ILE A 123 9.12 -5.36 0.41
CA ILE A 123 8.70 -4.73 1.66
C ILE A 123 8.14 -5.77 2.64
N HIS A 124 7.31 -6.69 2.16
CA HIS A 124 6.79 -7.78 2.98
C HIS A 124 7.90 -8.74 3.44
N GLY A 125 8.85 -9.06 2.56
CA GLY A 125 10.02 -9.89 2.88
C GLY A 125 10.91 -9.32 3.99
N ASP A 126 10.89 -8.01 4.19
CA ASP A 126 11.57 -7.33 5.31
C ASP A 126 10.79 -7.43 6.64
N GLY A 127 9.72 -8.22 6.71
CA GLY A 127 8.95 -8.49 7.93
C GLY A 127 7.79 -7.52 8.19
N ILE A 128 7.47 -6.64 7.25
CA ILE A 128 6.33 -5.72 7.38
C ILE A 128 5.05 -6.45 6.96
N THR A 129 4.03 -6.44 7.82
CA THR A 129 2.71 -6.94 7.47
C THR A 129 2.03 -5.97 6.51
N ILE A 130 1.50 -6.48 5.40
CA ILE A 130 0.82 -5.66 4.40
C ILE A 130 -0.69 -5.97 4.41
N VAL A 131 -1.49 -4.92 4.43
CA VAL A 131 -2.93 -4.99 4.17
C VAL A 131 -3.22 -4.15 2.94
N ILE A 132 -3.86 -4.74 1.92
CA ILE A 132 -4.12 -4.08 0.64
C ILE A 132 -5.62 -3.98 0.42
N VAL A 133 -6.11 -2.79 0.09
CA VAL A 133 -7.44 -2.58 -0.51
C VAL A 133 -7.22 -2.38 -2.00
N GLU A 134 -7.72 -3.29 -2.82
CA GLU A 134 -7.48 -3.30 -4.27
C GLU A 134 -8.64 -3.95 -5.03
N HIS A 135 -8.77 -3.59 -6.30
CA HIS A 135 -9.72 -4.17 -7.24
C HIS A 135 -9.01 -4.83 -8.46
N ILE A 136 -7.69 -4.70 -8.56
CA ILE A 136 -6.87 -5.30 -9.63
C ILE A 136 -6.59 -6.75 -9.27
N MET A 137 -7.23 -7.71 -9.99
CA MET A 137 -7.13 -9.14 -9.70
C MET A 137 -5.68 -9.66 -9.68
N GLN A 138 -4.83 -9.17 -10.59
CA GLN A 138 -3.41 -9.53 -10.64
C GLN A 138 -2.70 -9.20 -9.33
N VAL A 139 -3.01 -8.06 -8.71
CA VAL A 139 -2.43 -7.63 -7.42
C VAL A 139 -2.88 -8.58 -6.31
N ILE A 140 -4.20 -8.82 -6.23
CA ILE A 140 -4.80 -9.68 -5.21
C ILE A 140 -4.19 -11.08 -5.27
N THR A 141 -4.18 -11.70 -6.45
CA THR A 141 -3.66 -13.06 -6.62
C THR A 141 -2.15 -13.18 -6.42
N SER A 142 -1.40 -12.10 -6.68
CA SER A 142 0.07 -12.10 -6.58
C SER A 142 0.60 -11.79 -5.19
N LEU A 143 -0.13 -11.01 -4.37
CA LEU A 143 0.39 -10.45 -3.12
C LEU A 143 -0.32 -10.98 -1.87
N THR A 144 -1.52 -11.55 -1.98
CA THR A 144 -2.30 -11.89 -0.80
C THR A 144 -2.37 -13.39 -0.55
N SER A 145 -2.33 -13.78 0.72
CA SER A 145 -2.61 -15.15 1.17
C SER A 145 -4.05 -15.30 1.66
N ARG A 146 -4.69 -14.22 2.05
CA ARG A 146 -6.07 -14.16 2.53
C ARG A 146 -6.77 -12.92 2.01
N VAL A 147 -7.98 -13.10 1.52
CA VAL A 147 -8.82 -12.05 0.95
C VAL A 147 -10.15 -11.98 1.69
N VAL A 148 -10.64 -10.78 1.92
CA VAL A 148 -12.00 -10.51 2.38
C VAL A 148 -12.66 -9.61 1.35
N VAL A 149 -13.81 -10.01 0.83
CA VAL A 149 -14.54 -9.24 -0.19
C VAL A 149 -15.72 -8.55 0.44
N PHE A 150 -15.78 -7.23 0.22
CA PHE A 150 -16.91 -6.40 0.61
C PHE A 150 -17.71 -5.98 -0.62
N HIS A 151 -19.03 -6.03 -0.50
CA HIS A 151 -19.96 -5.47 -1.46
C HIS A 151 -21.06 -4.71 -0.71
N GLN A 152 -21.30 -3.45 -1.06
CA GLN A 152 -22.29 -2.57 -0.41
C GLN A 152 -22.17 -2.57 1.14
N GLY A 153 -20.94 -2.49 1.66
CA GLY A 153 -20.65 -2.44 3.09
C GLY A 153 -20.79 -3.77 3.84
N ARG A 154 -21.03 -4.89 3.14
CA ARG A 154 -21.18 -6.23 3.72
C ARG A 154 -20.08 -7.16 3.23
N GLU A 155 -19.55 -8.00 4.12
CA GLU A 155 -18.67 -9.09 3.72
C GLU A 155 -19.49 -10.14 2.95
N ILE A 156 -19.08 -10.45 1.71
CA ILE A 156 -19.75 -11.45 0.87
C ILE A 156 -18.93 -12.72 0.67
N ALA A 157 -17.61 -12.66 0.87
CA ALA A 157 -16.71 -13.82 0.80
C ALA A 157 -15.44 -13.57 1.60
N ARG A 158 -14.83 -14.67 2.06
CA ARG A 158 -13.52 -14.71 2.73
C ARG A 158 -12.83 -16.02 2.38
N GLY A 159 -11.53 -15.98 2.12
CA GLY A 159 -10.73 -17.17 1.82
C GLY A 159 -9.40 -16.82 1.16
N THR A 160 -8.79 -17.83 0.52
CA THR A 160 -7.63 -17.62 -0.35
C THR A 160 -8.04 -16.87 -1.62
N PRO A 161 -7.09 -16.24 -2.34
CA PRO A 161 -7.40 -15.61 -3.63
C PRO A 161 -8.17 -16.52 -4.59
N ARG A 162 -7.78 -17.79 -4.67
CA ARG A 162 -8.42 -18.78 -5.56
C ARG A 162 -9.88 -19.05 -5.17
N GLU A 163 -10.15 -19.26 -3.87
CA GLU A 163 -11.51 -19.50 -3.37
C GLU A 163 -12.42 -18.30 -3.61
N VAL A 164 -11.90 -17.12 -3.36
CA VAL A 164 -12.66 -15.87 -3.50
C VAL A 164 -12.97 -15.57 -4.98
N THR A 165 -12.00 -15.77 -5.89
CA THR A 165 -12.19 -15.50 -7.32
C THR A 165 -13.11 -16.50 -8.01
N SER A 166 -13.26 -17.70 -7.46
CA SER A 166 -14.21 -18.71 -7.95
C SER A 166 -15.59 -18.65 -7.26
N ASN A 167 -15.77 -17.79 -6.28
CA ASN A 167 -17.03 -17.70 -5.54
C ASN A 167 -18.13 -17.04 -6.41
N PRO A 168 -19.30 -17.71 -6.63
CA PRO A 168 -20.37 -17.19 -7.47
C PRO A 168 -20.89 -15.81 -7.03
N LYS A 169 -20.96 -15.54 -5.73
CA LYS A 169 -21.39 -14.24 -5.19
C LYS A 169 -20.42 -13.12 -5.56
N VAL A 170 -19.13 -13.42 -5.58
CA VAL A 170 -18.08 -12.44 -5.96
C VAL A 170 -18.12 -12.21 -7.47
N ILE A 171 -18.27 -13.26 -8.26
CA ILE A 171 -18.40 -13.18 -9.71
C ILE A 171 -19.62 -12.35 -10.08
N GLU A 172 -20.79 -12.60 -9.46
CA GLU A 172 -22.01 -11.82 -9.71
C GLU A 172 -21.84 -10.33 -9.33
N ALA A 173 -21.20 -10.06 -8.19
CA ALA A 173 -21.02 -8.69 -7.69
C ALA A 173 -20.08 -7.84 -8.55
N TYR A 174 -19.02 -8.44 -9.11
CA TYR A 174 -17.95 -7.73 -9.83
C TYR A 174 -17.98 -7.87 -11.34
N LEU A 175 -18.45 -9.01 -11.87
CA LEU A 175 -18.50 -9.28 -13.32
C LEU A 175 -19.93 -9.21 -13.90
N GLY A 176 -20.95 -9.05 -13.04
CA GLY A 176 -22.34 -8.97 -13.42
C GLY A 176 -22.94 -10.33 -13.79
N ARG A 177 -24.29 -10.42 -13.77
CA ARG A 177 -25.05 -11.66 -13.97
C ARG A 177 -24.82 -12.38 -15.31
N ARG A 178 -24.25 -11.71 -16.32
CA ARG A 178 -24.03 -12.33 -17.65
C ARG A 178 -22.91 -13.38 -17.68
N HIS A 179 -21.96 -13.35 -16.75
CA HIS A 179 -20.82 -14.29 -16.73
C HIS A 179 -21.08 -15.58 -15.94
N VAL A 180 -22.13 -15.60 -15.10
CA VAL A 180 -22.48 -16.78 -14.29
C VAL A 180 -23.07 -17.92 -15.17
N LYS A 181 -23.66 -17.60 -16.32
CA LYS A 181 -24.31 -18.59 -17.21
C LYS A 181 -23.35 -19.44 -18.05
N HIS A 182 -22.06 -19.10 -18.15
CA HIS A 182 -21.10 -19.84 -18.98
C HIS A 182 -20.15 -20.75 -18.19
N ALA A 183 -20.20 -20.76 -16.85
CA ALA A 183 -19.36 -21.62 -16.03
C ALA A 183 -20.07 -22.92 -15.56
N GLY A 184 -21.32 -23.13 -15.97
CA GLY A 184 -22.16 -24.26 -15.58
C GLY A 184 -22.43 -25.30 -16.67
N ASP A 185 -21.95 -25.09 -17.91
CA ASP A 185 -22.13 -26.01 -19.04
C ASP A 185 -20.76 -26.44 -19.61
N THR A 186 -20.05 -27.29 -18.88
CA THR A 186 -19.02 -28.20 -19.42
C THR A 186 -18.87 -29.39 -18.49
#